data_6f05f146d0f91563fc8f68f53a1c37f5
#
_entry.id   6f05f146d0f91563fc8f68f53a1c37f5
#
_cell.length_a   1.000
_cell.length_b   1.000
_cell.length_c   1.000
_cell.angle_alpha   90.00
_cell.angle_beta   90.00
_cell.angle_gamma   90.00
#
_symmetry.space_group_name_H-M   'P 1'
#
loop_
_entity.id
_entity.type
_entity.pdbx_description
1 polymer ?
#
loop_
_entity_poly.entity_id
_entity_poly.type
_entity_poly.pdbx_seq_one_letter_code
_entity_poly.pdbx_strand_id
1 'polypeptide(L)'
;NLERELKGALMNRLRREVGEQLVAAYAHVELPPRTVENEARGMLFQQLEQVRRSGRDPGQVPADAWQQFLEPARKRVLAGLLVGEVARRNELRLDPKRLNETLRLIASTYEEPEQVIEMYRNDPQLMQGLQARVMEEQVIDWIAERAQHTEQALSFQEAIRA
;
A
#
# COMPACT_ATOMS: atom_id res chain seq x y z
N ASN A 1 6.83 -10.65 -21.71
CA ASN A 1 5.74 -10.40 -22.64
C ASN A 1 5.22 -8.98 -22.48
N LEU A 2 5.33 -8.18 -23.55
CA LEU A 2 5.04 -6.75 -23.56
C LEU A 2 3.60 -6.41 -23.13
N GLU A 3 2.63 -7.25 -23.51
CA GLU A 3 1.23 -7.06 -23.15
C GLU A 3 0.99 -7.21 -21.64
N ARG A 4 1.66 -8.17 -21.01
CA ARG A 4 1.57 -8.37 -19.55
C ARG A 4 2.19 -7.20 -18.79
N GLU A 5 3.33 -6.73 -19.27
CA GLU A 5 4.02 -5.58 -18.68
C GLU A 5 3.16 -4.32 -18.78
N LEU A 6 2.54 -4.10 -19.94
CA LEU A 6 1.66 -2.96 -20.16
C LEU A 6 0.41 -3.02 -19.28
N LYS A 7 -0.22 -4.20 -19.19
CA LYS A 7 -1.37 -4.40 -18.30
C LYS A 7 -1.00 -4.19 -16.82
N GLY A 8 0.18 -4.70 -16.40
CA GLY A 8 0.69 -4.50 -15.06
C GLY A 8 0.93 -3.03 -14.75
N ALA A 9 1.55 -2.29 -15.68
CA ALA A 9 1.80 -0.86 -15.52
C ALA A 9 0.50 -0.05 -15.43
N LEU A 10 -0.48 -0.36 -16.27
CA LEU A 10 -1.80 0.28 -16.24
C LEU A 10 -2.54 0.00 -14.94
N MET A 11 -2.50 -1.25 -14.46
CA MET A 11 -3.13 -1.63 -13.21
C MET A 11 -2.48 -0.93 -12.01
N ASN A 12 -1.16 -0.86 -11.96
CA ASN A 12 -0.44 -0.15 -10.90
C ASN A 12 -0.76 1.35 -10.90
N ARG A 13 -0.86 1.95 -12.08
CA ARG A 13 -1.27 3.34 -12.22
C ARG A 13 -2.68 3.57 -11.69
N LEU A 14 -3.62 2.70 -12.06
CA LEU A 14 -5.01 2.77 -11.60
C LEU A 14 -5.09 2.63 -10.08
N ARG A 15 -4.38 1.69 -9.50
CA ARG A 15 -4.30 1.51 -8.04
C ARG A 15 -3.81 2.77 -7.34
N ARG A 16 -2.77 3.39 -7.89
CA ARG A 16 -2.21 4.63 -7.34
C ARG A 16 -3.23 5.76 -7.40
N GLU A 17 -3.87 5.96 -8.53
CA GLU A 17 -4.88 7.01 -8.71
C GLU A 17 -6.07 6.81 -7.77
N VAL A 18 -6.57 5.59 -7.63
CA VAL A 18 -7.67 5.27 -6.71
C VAL A 18 -7.26 5.55 -5.26
N GLY A 19 -6.06 5.11 -4.86
CA GLY A 19 -5.53 5.38 -3.52
C GLY A 19 -5.39 6.87 -3.23
N GLU A 20 -4.83 7.63 -4.16
CA GLU A 20 -4.68 9.08 -4.04
C GLU A 20 -6.01 9.81 -3.96
N GLN A 21 -6.98 9.45 -4.79
CA GLN A 21 -8.32 10.03 -4.76
C GLN A 21 -9.04 9.73 -3.45
N LEU A 22 -8.91 8.51 -2.95
CA LEU A 22 -9.52 8.08 -1.69
C LEU A 22 -8.97 8.89 -0.52
N VAL A 23 -7.65 9.04 -0.44
CA VAL A 23 -6.97 9.84 0.59
C VAL A 23 -7.36 11.31 0.47
N ALA A 24 -7.41 11.87 -0.74
CA ALA A 24 -7.78 13.25 -0.97
C ALA A 24 -9.23 13.54 -0.53
N ALA A 25 -10.15 12.62 -0.80
CA ALA A 25 -11.55 12.76 -0.43
C ALA A 25 -11.77 12.83 1.08
N TYR A 26 -10.90 12.18 1.87
CA TYR A 26 -11.00 12.13 3.33
C TYR A 26 -9.87 12.88 4.04
N ALA A 27 -9.19 13.80 3.35
CA ALA A 27 -8.06 14.55 3.89
C ALA A 27 -8.42 15.42 5.12
N HIS A 28 -9.70 15.74 5.29
CA HIS A 28 -10.23 16.53 6.42
C HIS A 28 -10.45 15.73 7.70
N VAL A 29 -10.33 14.40 7.64
CA VAL A 29 -10.55 13.53 8.80
C VAL A 29 -9.45 13.75 9.82
N GLU A 30 -9.83 13.95 11.09
CA GLU A 30 -8.88 14.03 12.20
C GLU A 30 -8.30 12.64 12.50
N LEU A 31 -6.98 12.57 12.53
CA LEU A 31 -6.25 11.34 12.86
C LEU A 31 -5.64 11.45 14.25
N PRO A 32 -5.51 10.32 15.00
CA PRO A 32 -4.83 10.35 16.29
C PRO A 32 -3.38 10.84 16.12
N PRO A 33 -3.00 11.95 16.82
CA PRO A 33 -1.67 12.55 16.63
C PRO A 33 -0.52 11.59 16.93
N ARG A 34 -0.69 10.76 17.96
CA ARG A 34 0.34 9.80 18.36
C ARG A 34 0.56 8.73 17.30
N THR A 35 -0.49 8.27 16.65
CA THR A 35 -0.40 7.29 15.55
C THR A 35 0.35 7.87 14.36
N VAL A 36 0.06 9.10 13.99
CA VAL A 36 0.76 9.80 12.90
C VAL A 36 2.23 10.03 13.25
N GLU A 37 2.52 10.45 14.47
CA GLU A 37 3.90 10.63 14.95
C GLU A 37 4.69 9.34 14.89
N ASN A 38 4.11 8.24 15.38
CA ASN A 38 4.77 6.92 15.35
C ASN A 38 5.06 6.48 13.93
N GLU A 39 4.15 6.70 12.99
CA GLU A 39 4.36 6.39 11.58
C GLU A 39 5.48 7.26 10.99
N ALA A 40 5.48 8.56 11.29
CA ALA A 40 6.53 9.48 10.84
C ALA A 40 7.91 9.09 11.36
N ARG A 41 8.01 8.69 12.62
CA ARG A 41 9.26 8.17 13.22
C ARG A 41 9.71 6.87 12.56
N GLY A 42 8.79 5.99 12.24
CA GLY A 42 9.07 4.75 11.51
C GLY A 42 9.60 5.03 10.10
N MET A 43 9.04 5.99 9.40
CA MET A 43 9.52 6.41 8.08
C MET A 43 10.94 6.98 8.13
N LEU A 44 11.23 7.82 9.14
CA LEU A 44 12.57 8.32 9.37
C LEU A 44 13.56 7.18 9.61
N PHE A 45 13.20 6.25 10.48
CA PHE A 45 14.01 5.07 10.77
C PHE A 45 14.34 4.27 9.51
N GLN A 46 13.34 4.00 8.67
CA GLN A 46 13.53 3.29 7.41
C GLN A 46 14.47 4.04 6.47
N GLN A 47 14.35 5.35 6.39
CA GLN A 47 15.24 6.17 5.56
C GLN A 47 16.70 6.09 6.06
N LEU A 48 16.90 6.19 7.37
CA LEU A 48 18.23 6.09 7.97
C LEU A 48 18.85 4.72 7.74
N GLU A 49 18.07 3.66 7.87
CA GLU A 49 18.51 2.30 7.57
C GLU A 49 18.92 2.13 6.11
N GLN A 50 18.16 2.73 5.19
CA GLN A 50 18.47 2.71 3.77
C GLN A 50 19.78 3.43 3.46
N VAL A 51 20.02 4.57 4.08
CA VAL A 51 21.29 5.31 3.97
C VAL A 51 22.46 4.47 4.47
N ARG A 52 22.31 3.80 5.63
CA ARG A 52 23.35 2.92 6.19
C ARG A 52 23.64 1.73 5.28
N ARG A 53 22.60 1.11 4.71
CA ARG A 53 22.77 -0.02 3.77
C ARG A 53 23.48 0.38 2.48
N SER A 54 23.35 1.65 2.07
CA SER A 54 24.10 2.17 0.93
C SER A 54 25.58 2.50 1.23
N GLY A 55 26.04 2.22 2.46
CA GLY A 55 27.40 2.47 2.90
C GLY A 55 27.67 3.91 3.28
N ARG A 56 26.64 4.72 3.44
CA ARG A 56 26.75 6.11 3.85
C ARG A 56 26.46 6.27 5.34
N ASP A 57 27.16 7.19 5.98
CA ASP A 57 26.84 7.59 7.36
C ASP A 57 25.73 8.65 7.31
N PRO A 58 24.60 8.44 8.01
CA PRO A 58 23.54 9.45 8.05
C PRO A 58 23.92 10.72 8.82
N GLY A 59 25.05 10.71 9.53
CA GLY A 59 25.49 11.85 10.33
C GLY A 59 24.65 12.07 11.58
N GLN A 60 24.67 13.30 12.09
CA GLN A 60 23.82 13.69 13.22
C GLN A 60 22.39 13.94 12.73
N VAL A 61 21.44 13.23 13.37
CA VAL A 61 20.02 13.36 13.06
C VAL A 61 19.37 14.25 14.12
N PRO A 62 18.75 15.40 13.74
CA PRO A 62 18.03 16.21 14.70
C PRO A 62 16.90 15.44 15.38
N ALA A 63 16.60 15.78 16.64
CA ALA A 63 15.54 15.12 17.39
C ALA A 63 14.16 15.30 16.78
N ASP A 64 13.95 16.37 16.01
CA ASP A 64 12.69 16.72 15.34
C ASP A 64 12.66 16.32 13.86
N ALA A 65 13.65 15.57 13.36
CA ALA A 65 13.74 15.17 11.95
C ALA A 65 12.51 14.38 11.46
N TRP A 66 11.81 13.68 12.36
CA TRP A 66 10.59 12.95 12.03
C TRP A 66 9.45 13.87 11.54
N GLN A 67 9.47 15.17 11.90
CA GLN A 67 8.44 16.12 11.50
C GLN A 67 8.37 16.32 9.99
N GLN A 68 9.47 16.10 9.27
CA GLN A 68 9.50 16.15 7.80
C GLN A 68 8.60 15.07 7.17
N PHE A 69 8.31 14.02 7.91
CA PHE A 69 7.49 12.90 7.44
C PHE A 69 6.04 12.97 7.88
N LEU A 70 5.62 14.06 8.53
CA LEU A 70 4.23 14.18 9.02
C LEU A 70 3.20 14.09 7.90
N GLU A 71 3.39 14.78 6.79
CA GLU A 71 2.45 14.74 5.67
C GLU A 71 2.34 13.34 5.03
N PRO A 72 3.45 12.69 4.61
CA PRO A 72 3.34 11.32 4.11
C PRO A 72 2.85 10.33 5.16
N ALA A 73 3.22 10.50 6.43
CA ALA A 73 2.74 9.65 7.52
C ALA A 73 1.23 9.77 7.71
N ARG A 74 0.71 10.99 7.68
CA ARG A 74 -0.72 11.26 7.75
C ARG A 74 -1.49 10.56 6.64
N LYS A 75 -1.01 10.68 5.40
CA LYS A 75 -1.60 10.02 4.24
C LYS A 75 -1.61 8.49 4.39
N ARG A 76 -0.52 7.93 4.89
CA ARG A 76 -0.40 6.49 5.07
C ARG A 76 -1.33 5.96 6.17
N VAL A 77 -1.41 6.65 7.30
CA VAL A 77 -2.34 6.30 8.39
C VAL A 77 -3.79 6.38 7.89
N LEU A 78 -4.13 7.46 7.18
CA LEU A 78 -5.46 7.63 6.61
C LEU A 78 -5.79 6.53 5.61
N ALA A 79 -4.88 6.21 4.70
CA ALA A 79 -5.07 5.11 3.73
C ALA A 79 -5.32 3.77 4.43
N GLY A 80 -4.54 3.46 5.47
CA GLY A 80 -4.72 2.24 6.26
C GLY A 80 -6.08 2.16 6.94
N LEU A 81 -6.54 3.27 7.52
CA LEU A 81 -7.86 3.34 8.16
C LEU A 81 -9.00 3.18 7.14
N LEU A 82 -8.89 3.81 5.98
CA LEU A 82 -9.89 3.71 4.91
C LEU A 82 -9.96 2.30 4.34
N VAL A 83 -8.81 1.69 4.09
CA VAL A 83 -8.71 0.28 3.64
C VAL A 83 -9.38 -0.65 4.65
N GLY A 84 -9.07 -0.50 5.93
CA GLY A 84 -9.69 -1.30 7.00
C GLY A 84 -11.20 -1.13 7.06
N GLU A 85 -11.69 0.08 6.93
CA GLU A 85 -13.13 0.38 6.96
C GLU A 85 -13.86 -0.20 5.74
N VAL A 86 -13.31 -0.07 4.55
CA VAL A 86 -13.89 -0.65 3.33
C VAL A 86 -13.91 -2.17 3.42
N ALA A 87 -12.83 -2.77 3.89
CA ALA A 87 -12.76 -4.22 4.07
C ALA A 87 -13.80 -4.72 5.06
N ARG A 88 -13.96 -4.03 6.18
CA ARG A 88 -14.94 -4.38 7.22
C ARG A 88 -16.37 -4.27 6.71
N ARG A 89 -16.71 -3.16 6.07
CA ARG A 89 -18.09 -2.92 5.56
C ARG A 89 -18.51 -3.88 4.47
N ASN A 90 -17.57 -4.33 3.66
CA ASN A 90 -17.84 -5.20 2.52
C ASN A 90 -17.42 -6.66 2.76
N GLU A 91 -17.06 -6.98 3.99
CA GLU A 91 -16.67 -8.33 4.41
C GLU A 91 -15.55 -8.92 3.54
N LEU A 92 -14.59 -8.08 3.13
CA LEU A 92 -13.45 -8.49 2.34
C LEU A 92 -12.45 -9.23 3.23
N ARG A 93 -12.01 -10.39 2.77
CA ARG A 93 -11.03 -11.22 3.49
C ARG A 93 -9.74 -11.33 2.69
N LEU A 94 -8.64 -11.49 3.42
CA LEU A 94 -7.34 -11.72 2.81
C LEU A 94 -7.36 -13.01 1.98
N ASP A 95 -6.95 -12.90 0.72
CA ASP A 95 -6.81 -14.05 -0.19
C ASP A 95 -5.46 -14.74 0.06
N PRO A 96 -5.47 -15.99 0.57
CA PRO A 96 -4.24 -16.73 0.81
C PRO A 96 -3.40 -16.96 -0.46
N LYS A 97 -4.04 -17.10 -1.60
CA LYS A 97 -3.37 -17.28 -2.88
C LYS A 97 -2.57 -16.04 -3.27
N ARG A 98 -3.17 -14.86 -3.15
CA ARG A 98 -2.48 -13.59 -3.38
C ARG A 98 -1.31 -13.38 -2.41
N LEU A 99 -1.51 -13.73 -1.17
CA LEU A 99 -0.46 -13.65 -0.15
C LEU A 99 0.74 -14.50 -0.54
N ASN A 100 0.52 -15.75 -0.93
CA ASN A 100 1.58 -16.66 -1.36
C ASN A 100 2.26 -16.20 -2.64
N GLU A 101 1.51 -15.71 -3.61
CA GLU A 101 2.07 -15.17 -4.87
C GLU A 101 2.96 -13.95 -4.60
N THR A 102 2.51 -13.04 -3.74
CA THR A 102 3.26 -11.85 -3.36
C THR A 102 4.55 -12.22 -2.62
N LEU A 103 4.46 -13.17 -1.69
CA LEU A 103 5.63 -13.67 -0.96
C LEU A 103 6.65 -14.31 -1.90
N ARG A 104 6.21 -15.12 -2.84
CA ARG A 104 7.09 -15.74 -3.85
C ARG A 104 7.74 -14.69 -4.75
N LEU A 105 7.00 -13.67 -5.13
CA LEU A 105 7.50 -12.57 -5.94
C LEU A 105 8.61 -11.79 -5.20
N ILE A 106 8.40 -11.49 -3.93
CA ILE A 106 9.40 -10.84 -3.08
C ILE A 106 10.64 -11.74 -2.97
N ALA A 107 10.45 -13.01 -2.67
CA ALA A 107 11.53 -13.98 -2.51
C ALA A 107 12.35 -14.16 -3.79
N SER A 108 11.71 -14.06 -4.97
CA SER A 108 12.38 -14.25 -6.26
C SER A 108 13.44 -13.18 -6.57
N THR A 109 13.41 -12.05 -5.86
CA THR A 109 14.42 -10.99 -6.02
C THR A 109 15.71 -11.25 -5.23
N TYR A 110 15.74 -12.29 -4.41
CA TYR A 110 16.88 -12.66 -3.57
C TYR A 110 17.58 -13.91 -4.12
N GLU A 111 18.85 -14.08 -3.76
CA GLU A 111 19.66 -15.24 -4.21
C GLU A 111 19.12 -16.55 -3.65
N GLU A 112 18.61 -16.53 -2.43
CA GLU A 112 18.07 -17.71 -1.75
C GLU A 112 16.60 -17.49 -1.40
N PRO A 113 15.67 -17.73 -2.35
CA PRO A 113 14.25 -17.43 -2.16
C PRO A 113 13.61 -18.18 -0.98
N GLU A 114 14.01 -19.43 -0.76
CA GLU A 114 13.42 -20.26 0.30
C GLU A 114 13.75 -19.74 1.71
N GLN A 115 14.94 -19.18 1.91
CA GLN A 115 15.30 -18.55 3.18
C GLN A 115 14.44 -17.32 3.48
N VAL A 116 14.13 -16.54 2.46
CA VAL A 116 13.25 -15.37 2.61
C VAL A 116 11.84 -15.82 2.99
N ILE A 117 11.33 -16.87 2.37
CA ILE A 117 10.00 -17.42 2.69
C ILE A 117 9.95 -17.91 4.14
N GLU A 118 10.98 -18.64 4.58
CA GLU A 118 11.06 -19.09 5.97
C GLU A 118 11.16 -17.93 6.96
N MET A 119 11.92 -16.90 6.63
CA MET A 119 12.05 -15.70 7.46
C MET A 119 10.67 -15.04 7.68
N TYR A 120 9.85 -14.91 6.64
CA TYR A 120 8.49 -14.39 6.77
C TYR A 120 7.59 -15.29 7.59
N ARG A 121 7.70 -16.61 7.45
CA ARG A 121 6.90 -17.57 8.22
C ARG A 121 7.25 -17.57 9.70
N ASN A 122 8.50 -17.33 10.04
CA ASN A 122 8.99 -17.36 11.42
C ASN A 122 8.87 -16.03 12.13
N ASP A 123 8.70 -14.93 11.41
CA ASP A 123 8.56 -13.59 11.99
C ASP A 123 7.13 -13.08 11.83
N PRO A 124 6.33 -13.05 12.92
CA PRO A 124 4.96 -12.57 12.85
C PRO A 124 4.81 -11.12 12.40
N GLN A 125 5.78 -10.26 12.72
CA GLN A 125 5.74 -8.84 12.31
C GLN A 125 5.93 -8.68 10.81
N LEU A 126 6.86 -9.42 10.22
CA LEU A 126 7.06 -9.43 8.77
C LEU A 126 5.81 -9.94 8.05
N MET A 127 5.22 -11.02 8.55
CA MET A 127 4.02 -11.60 7.98
C MET A 127 2.83 -10.64 8.08
N GLN A 128 2.65 -9.97 9.21
CA GLN A 128 1.59 -8.97 9.36
C GLN A 128 1.75 -7.81 8.39
N GLY A 129 2.96 -7.32 8.19
CA GLY A 129 3.25 -6.28 7.20
C GLY A 129 2.89 -6.71 5.77
N LEU A 130 3.22 -7.94 5.42
CA LEU A 130 2.88 -8.51 4.11
C LEU A 130 1.36 -8.67 3.94
N GLN A 131 0.69 -9.18 4.97
CA GLN A 131 -0.77 -9.34 4.98
C GLN A 131 -1.48 -7.99 4.81
N ALA A 132 -1.02 -6.96 5.51
CA ALA A 132 -1.56 -5.61 5.40
C ALA A 132 -1.39 -5.05 3.98
N ARG A 133 -0.24 -5.25 3.36
CA ARG A 133 0.03 -4.82 2.00
C ARG A 133 -0.87 -5.52 0.99
N VAL A 134 -1.01 -6.84 1.10
CA VAL A 134 -1.87 -7.62 0.19
C VAL A 134 -3.33 -7.23 0.37
N MET A 135 -3.77 -7.02 1.60
CA MET A 135 -5.13 -6.56 1.89
C MET A 135 -5.40 -5.18 1.30
N GLU A 136 -4.46 -4.26 1.42
CA GLU A 136 -4.56 -2.93 0.82
C GLU A 136 -4.71 -3.02 -0.71
N GLU A 137 -3.90 -3.84 -1.37
CA GLU A 137 -4.01 -4.06 -2.82
C GLU A 137 -5.37 -4.66 -3.21
N GLN A 138 -5.86 -5.63 -2.44
CA GLN A 138 -7.17 -6.23 -2.68
C GLN A 138 -8.32 -5.22 -2.56
N VAL A 139 -8.28 -4.37 -1.54
CA VAL A 139 -9.31 -3.35 -1.32
C VAL A 139 -9.28 -2.32 -2.45
N ILE A 140 -8.10 -1.86 -2.84
CA ILE A 140 -7.93 -0.90 -3.94
C ILE A 140 -8.43 -1.50 -5.26
N ASP A 141 -8.10 -2.75 -5.55
CA ASP A 141 -8.59 -3.47 -6.73
C ASP A 141 -10.11 -3.60 -6.73
N TRP A 142 -10.68 -3.90 -5.57
CA TRP A 142 -12.13 -3.99 -5.40
C TRP A 142 -12.82 -2.65 -5.69
N ILE A 143 -12.28 -1.54 -5.21
CA ILE A 143 -12.79 -0.20 -5.48
C ILE A 143 -12.62 0.15 -6.96
N ALA A 144 -11.46 -0.14 -7.54
CA ALA A 144 -11.16 0.12 -8.95
C ALA A 144 -12.10 -0.63 -9.90
N GLU A 145 -12.39 -1.89 -9.63
CA GLU A 145 -13.35 -2.68 -10.41
C GLU A 145 -14.74 -2.07 -10.41
N ARG A 146 -15.21 -1.61 -9.25
CA ARG A 146 -16.51 -0.97 -9.12
C ARG A 146 -16.56 0.37 -9.83
N ALA A 147 -15.50 1.16 -9.76
CA ALA A 147 -15.38 2.42 -10.50
C ALA A 147 -15.45 2.19 -12.02
N GLN A 148 -14.74 1.17 -12.53
CA GLN A 148 -14.80 0.80 -13.95
C GLN A 148 -16.21 0.38 -14.38
N HIS A 149 -16.89 -0.43 -13.60
CA HIS A 149 -18.27 -0.83 -13.89
C HIS A 149 -19.21 0.36 -13.92
N THR A 150 -19.04 1.32 -13.03
CA THR A 150 -19.85 2.55 -13.01
C THR A 150 -19.61 3.39 -14.26
N GLU A 151 -18.36 3.58 -14.68
CA GLU A 151 -18.00 4.30 -15.90
C GLU A 151 -18.57 3.62 -17.14
N GLN A 152 -18.47 2.31 -17.24
CA GLN A 152 -19.03 1.54 -18.35
C GLN A 152 -20.56 1.67 -18.41
N ALA A 153 -21.22 1.61 -17.27
CA ALA A 153 -22.67 1.77 -17.18
C ALA A 153 -23.09 3.19 -17.60
N LEU A 154 -22.37 4.21 -17.17
CA LEU A 154 -22.62 5.60 -17.58
C LEU A 154 -22.42 5.80 -19.07
N SER A 155 -21.33 5.28 -19.64
CA SER A 155 -21.05 5.34 -21.08
C SER A 155 -22.12 4.65 -21.91
N PHE A 156 -22.62 3.50 -21.43
CA PHE A 156 -23.70 2.78 -22.07
C PHE A 156 -25.02 3.58 -22.04
N GLN A 157 -25.33 4.18 -20.90
CA GLN A 157 -26.52 5.04 -20.76
C GLN A 157 -26.44 6.27 -21.66
N GLU A 158 -25.28 6.89 -21.76
CA GLU A 158 -25.04 8.02 -22.66
C GLU A 158 -25.25 7.62 -24.11
N ALA A 159 -24.76 6.45 -24.53
CA ALA A 159 -24.93 5.92 -25.89
C ALA A 159 -26.40 5.65 -26.22
N ILE A 160 -27.19 5.19 -25.25
CA ILE A 160 -28.64 4.94 -25.45
C ILE A 160 -29.42 6.24 -25.58
N ARG A 161 -29.03 7.30 -24.85
CA ARG A 161 -29.72 8.59 -24.90
C ARG A 161 -29.40 9.42 -26.14
N ALA A 162 -28.32 9.11 -26.81
CA ALA A 162 -27.97 9.74 -28.07
C ALA A 162 -28.77 9.15 -29.24
#